data_81ad8eadb93c02ac1c5fca4bfa32d0bd
#
_entry.id   81ad8eadb93c02ac1c5fca4bfa32d0bd
#
_cell.length_a   1.000
_cell.length_b   1.000
_cell.length_c   1.000
_cell.angle_alpha   90.00
_cell.angle_beta   90.00
_cell.angle_gamma   90.00
#
_symmetry.space_group_name_H-M   'P 1'
#
loop_
_entity.id
_entity.type
_entity.pdbx_description
1 polymer ?
#
loop_
_entity_poly.entity_id
_entity_poly.type
_entity_poly.pdbx_seq_one_letter_code
_entity_poly.pdbx_strand_id
1 'polypeptide(L)'
;MKPRSAVLVALTLALLSAAAQADDVRVKRIAIQVDPYYTAAPDAEGTPRVQVATRYDRLLASVNPGDIARARDLIENENDGITPMTMMVLAIRLYDVGLRDDAVFWYYAARNRFVTAMRVADLKSRDLGNVEQAMKDFVYLAGPAINGYAFCDIEKQKAIAKNALKWTIDHPYTTLLDPAVPALPGDRKQNFRKGFNELMEEQAKAEAYLANMANVEALKKRRREDDADVKYCWKM
;
A
#
# COMPACT_ATOMS: atom_id res chain seq x y z
N MET A 1 -34.77 -71.73 -36.46
CA MET A 1 -34.26 -70.43 -36.92
C MET A 1 -34.61 -69.42 -35.82
N LYS A 2 -33.61 -68.89 -35.11
CA LYS A 2 -33.80 -67.87 -34.07
C LYS A 2 -33.24 -66.55 -34.61
N PRO A 3 -33.96 -65.40 -34.46
CA PRO A 3 -33.44 -64.11 -34.86
C PRO A 3 -32.44 -63.58 -33.78
N ARG A 4 -31.34 -63.03 -34.22
CA ARG A 4 -30.36 -62.33 -33.39
C ARG A 4 -30.78 -60.90 -33.20
N SER A 5 -31.07 -60.49 -31.97
CA SER A 5 -31.28 -59.10 -31.60
C SER A 5 -29.96 -58.35 -31.53
N ALA A 6 -29.80 -57.28 -32.33
CA ALA A 6 -28.70 -56.40 -32.27
C ALA A 6 -28.98 -55.33 -31.19
N VAL A 7 -28.12 -55.25 -30.18
CA VAL A 7 -28.18 -54.19 -29.16
C VAL A 7 -27.32 -53.01 -29.66
N LEU A 8 -27.98 -51.91 -29.98
CA LEU A 8 -27.30 -50.62 -30.27
C LEU A 8 -26.89 -49.99 -28.91
N VAL A 9 -25.63 -49.91 -28.66
CA VAL A 9 -25.07 -49.13 -27.54
C VAL A 9 -24.88 -47.70 -28.04
N ALA A 10 -25.73 -46.76 -27.60
CA ALA A 10 -25.59 -45.33 -27.84
C ALA A 10 -24.54 -44.77 -26.85
N LEU A 11 -23.36 -44.41 -27.36
CA LEU A 11 -22.30 -43.75 -26.62
C LEU A 11 -22.63 -42.25 -26.59
N THR A 12 -23.23 -41.73 -25.52
CA THR A 12 -23.41 -40.31 -25.26
C THR A 12 -22.07 -39.73 -24.78
N LEU A 13 -21.32 -39.05 -25.65
CA LEU A 13 -20.21 -38.19 -25.28
C LEU A 13 -20.77 -36.96 -24.53
N ALA A 14 -20.61 -36.96 -23.20
CA ALA A 14 -20.79 -35.76 -22.40
C ALA A 14 -19.54 -34.86 -22.62
N LEU A 15 -19.70 -33.85 -23.45
CA LEU A 15 -18.74 -32.75 -23.56
C LEU A 15 -18.83 -31.92 -22.27
N LEU A 16 -17.96 -32.24 -21.29
CA LEU A 16 -17.67 -31.36 -20.17
C LEU A 16 -16.93 -30.14 -20.73
N SER A 17 -17.68 -29.07 -21.03
CA SER A 17 -17.13 -27.75 -21.24
C SER A 17 -16.53 -27.28 -19.92
N ALA A 18 -15.25 -27.50 -19.71
CA ALA A 18 -14.48 -26.78 -18.71
C ALA A 18 -14.45 -25.32 -19.16
N ALA A 19 -15.41 -24.52 -18.67
CA ALA A 19 -15.28 -23.07 -18.72
C ALA A 19 -14.01 -22.73 -17.95
N ALA A 20 -12.92 -22.45 -18.66
CA ALA A 20 -11.75 -21.83 -18.07
C ALA A 20 -12.24 -20.52 -17.43
N GLN A 21 -12.33 -20.48 -16.11
CA GLN A 21 -12.51 -19.22 -15.38
C GLN A 21 -11.27 -18.42 -15.71
N ALA A 22 -11.43 -17.39 -16.55
CA ALA A 22 -10.39 -16.39 -16.75
C ALA A 22 -10.11 -15.81 -15.35
N ASP A 23 -8.88 -16.01 -14.85
CA ASP A 23 -8.46 -15.43 -13.59
C ASP A 23 -8.75 -13.93 -13.61
N ASP A 24 -9.44 -13.44 -12.58
CA ASP A 24 -9.77 -12.02 -12.46
C ASP A 24 -8.47 -11.24 -12.29
N VAL A 25 -8.02 -10.59 -13.36
CA VAL A 25 -6.75 -9.83 -13.39
C VAL A 25 -6.76 -8.60 -12.50
N ARG A 26 -7.90 -8.28 -11.88
CA ARG A 26 -8.04 -7.13 -10.99
C ARG A 26 -7.31 -7.35 -9.67
N VAL A 27 -6.45 -6.42 -9.31
CA VAL A 27 -5.73 -6.45 -8.03
C VAL A 27 -6.67 -5.96 -6.91
N LYS A 28 -7.33 -6.89 -6.25
CA LYS A 28 -8.29 -6.61 -5.17
C LYS A 28 -7.63 -6.46 -3.81
N ARG A 29 -6.48 -7.10 -3.61
CA ARG A 29 -5.76 -7.17 -2.34
C ARG A 29 -4.26 -7.06 -2.57
N ILE A 30 -3.57 -6.57 -1.57
CA ILE A 30 -2.11 -6.46 -1.55
C ILE A 30 -1.53 -7.65 -0.78
N ALA A 31 -1.27 -8.75 -1.50
CA ALA A 31 -0.79 -10.00 -0.92
C ALA A 31 0.73 -9.99 -0.77
N ILE A 32 1.23 -9.35 0.29
CA ILE A 32 2.68 -9.25 0.57
C ILE A 32 3.05 -9.78 1.95
N GLN A 33 4.36 -10.01 2.13
CA GLN A 33 4.95 -10.36 3.41
C GLN A 33 6.15 -9.45 3.67
N VAL A 34 6.19 -8.83 4.85
CA VAL A 34 7.29 -8.02 5.37
C VAL A 34 7.52 -8.41 6.83
N ASP A 35 8.43 -9.33 7.06
CA ASP A 35 8.67 -9.87 8.40
C ASP A 35 9.42 -8.88 9.32
N PRO A 36 9.08 -8.86 10.61
CA PRO A 36 8.00 -9.58 11.30
C PRO A 36 6.65 -8.85 11.27
N TYR A 37 6.54 -7.70 10.59
CA TYR A 37 5.50 -6.69 10.75
C TYR A 37 4.16 -7.05 10.11
N TYR A 38 4.20 -7.70 8.95
CA TYR A 38 2.98 -7.98 8.19
C TYR A 38 3.12 -9.24 7.31
N THR A 39 2.09 -10.07 7.33
CA THR A 39 1.90 -11.15 6.35
C THR A 39 0.44 -11.13 5.92
N ALA A 40 0.19 -10.95 4.63
CA ALA A 40 -1.16 -11.01 4.08
C ALA A 40 -1.81 -12.37 4.35
N ALA A 41 -3.12 -12.39 4.50
CA ALA A 41 -3.85 -13.65 4.57
C ALA A 41 -3.74 -14.42 3.25
N PRO A 42 -3.76 -15.76 3.28
CA PRO A 42 -3.64 -16.60 2.08
C PRO A 42 -4.80 -16.39 1.09
N ASP A 43 -5.98 -16.06 1.59
CA ASP A 43 -7.20 -15.83 0.83
C ASP A 43 -7.97 -14.60 1.33
N ALA A 44 -9.16 -14.35 0.77
CA ALA A 44 -9.96 -13.16 1.08
C ALA A 44 -10.66 -13.27 2.45
N GLU A 45 -10.93 -14.46 2.92
CA GLU A 45 -11.61 -14.78 4.18
C GLU A 45 -10.62 -14.92 5.33
N GLY A 46 -9.33 -15.09 5.02
CA GLY A 46 -8.27 -15.29 5.99
C GLY A 46 -7.89 -14.00 6.72
N THR A 47 -7.36 -14.18 7.92
CA THR A 47 -6.86 -13.08 8.77
C THR A 47 -5.37 -12.87 8.53
N PRO A 48 -4.91 -11.65 8.16
CA PRO A 48 -3.50 -11.35 8.04
C PRO A 48 -2.82 -11.31 9.41
N ARG A 49 -1.53 -11.62 9.45
CA ARG A 49 -0.70 -11.40 10.63
C ARG A 49 -0.22 -9.95 10.65
N VAL A 50 -0.47 -9.24 11.73
CA VAL A 50 -0.08 -7.84 11.93
C VAL A 50 0.67 -7.71 13.25
N GLN A 51 1.85 -7.10 13.23
CA GLN A 51 2.73 -6.87 14.38
C GLN A 51 3.46 -5.51 14.24
N VAL A 52 2.71 -4.43 14.13
CA VAL A 52 3.27 -3.07 13.97
C VAL A 52 3.07 -2.20 15.20
N ALA A 53 1.99 -2.40 15.94
CA ALA A 53 1.72 -1.74 17.22
C ALA A 53 0.58 -2.46 17.92
N THR A 54 0.83 -3.03 19.10
CA THR A 54 -0.12 -3.87 19.88
C THR A 54 -1.51 -3.25 19.98
N ARG A 55 -1.59 -1.93 20.08
CA ARG A 55 -2.85 -1.17 20.17
C ARG A 55 -3.73 -1.29 18.95
N TYR A 56 -3.13 -1.39 17.74
CA TYR A 56 -3.84 -1.39 16.45
C TYR A 56 -3.86 -2.76 15.77
N ASP A 57 -2.95 -3.66 16.15
CA ASP A 57 -2.74 -4.93 15.46
C ASP A 57 -4.02 -5.73 15.27
N ARG A 58 -4.87 -5.80 16.30
CA ARG A 58 -6.16 -6.53 16.22
C ARG A 58 -7.14 -5.90 15.23
N LEU A 59 -7.22 -4.56 15.19
CA LEU A 59 -8.09 -3.86 14.23
C LEU A 59 -7.56 -3.99 12.80
N LEU A 60 -6.23 -3.82 12.62
CA LEU A 60 -5.57 -3.94 11.32
C LEU A 60 -5.57 -5.38 10.78
N ALA A 61 -5.66 -6.39 11.63
CA ALA A 61 -5.81 -7.78 11.24
C ALA A 61 -7.27 -8.17 10.89
N SER A 62 -8.25 -7.33 11.21
CA SER A 62 -9.66 -7.65 10.98
C SER A 62 -10.00 -7.74 9.49
N VAL A 63 -10.95 -8.61 9.13
CA VAL A 63 -11.56 -8.69 7.79
C VAL A 63 -12.75 -7.74 7.63
N ASN A 64 -13.21 -7.12 8.74
CA ASN A 64 -14.32 -6.19 8.74
C ASN A 64 -13.85 -4.78 8.30
N PRO A 65 -14.40 -4.21 7.21
CA PRO A 65 -14.07 -2.86 6.77
C PRO A 65 -14.27 -1.77 7.85
N GLY A 66 -15.27 -1.93 8.72
CA GLY A 66 -15.54 -1.02 9.82
C GLY A 66 -14.42 -0.99 10.86
N ASP A 67 -13.78 -2.13 11.14
CA ASP A 67 -12.63 -2.17 12.06
C ASP A 67 -11.41 -1.47 11.45
N ILE A 68 -11.18 -1.63 10.15
CA ILE A 68 -10.10 -0.94 9.44
C ILE A 68 -10.33 0.57 9.42
N ALA A 69 -11.56 1.01 9.14
CA ALA A 69 -11.94 2.42 9.22
C ALA A 69 -11.73 2.98 10.63
N ARG A 70 -12.11 2.22 11.67
CA ARG A 70 -11.87 2.58 13.07
C ARG A 70 -10.37 2.67 13.39
N ALA A 71 -9.55 1.76 12.87
CA ALA A 71 -8.09 1.85 13.03
C ALA A 71 -7.54 3.14 12.41
N ARG A 72 -8.01 3.51 11.20
CA ARG A 72 -7.67 4.78 10.55
C ARG A 72 -7.99 5.98 11.44
N ASP A 73 -9.23 6.05 11.94
CA ASP A 73 -9.70 7.19 12.75
C ASP A 73 -8.90 7.31 14.07
N LEU A 74 -8.57 6.18 14.70
CA LEU A 74 -7.72 6.18 15.90
C LEU A 74 -6.29 6.65 15.59
N ILE A 75 -5.69 6.17 14.49
CA ILE A 75 -4.35 6.55 14.08
C ILE A 75 -4.28 8.03 13.68
N GLU A 76 -5.32 8.54 13.02
CA GLU A 76 -5.41 9.96 12.64
C GLU A 76 -5.48 10.88 13.87
N ASN A 77 -6.20 10.48 14.92
CA ASN A 77 -6.35 11.26 16.14
C ASN A 77 -5.12 11.18 17.09
N GLU A 78 -4.28 10.15 16.95
CA GLU A 78 -3.15 9.88 17.85
C GLU A 78 -1.79 9.97 17.15
N ASN A 79 -1.70 10.78 16.17
CA ASN A 79 -0.69 10.79 15.12
C ASN A 79 0.78 10.94 15.55
N ASP A 80 1.11 11.47 16.73
CA ASP A 80 2.48 11.85 17.11
C ASP A 80 3.46 10.64 17.24
N GLY A 81 2.99 9.52 17.79
CA GLY A 81 3.81 8.32 18.04
C GLY A 81 3.67 7.23 16.98
N ILE A 82 2.87 7.44 15.94
CA ILE A 82 2.59 6.41 14.95
C ILE A 82 3.78 6.17 14.02
N THR A 83 4.25 4.93 13.94
CA THR A 83 5.39 4.57 13.10
C THR A 83 5.02 4.56 11.61
N PRO A 84 5.98 4.82 10.70
CA PRO A 84 5.76 4.65 9.27
C PRO A 84 5.28 3.24 8.88
N MET A 85 5.72 2.21 9.59
CA MET A 85 5.30 0.82 9.36
C MET A 85 3.82 0.61 9.70
N THR A 86 3.34 1.16 10.82
CA THR A 86 1.92 1.13 11.19
C THR A 86 1.06 1.77 10.10
N MET A 87 1.49 2.93 9.59
CA MET A 87 0.80 3.64 8.50
C MET A 87 0.82 2.85 7.19
N MET A 88 1.92 2.14 6.87
CA MET A 88 2.00 1.27 5.68
C MET A 88 1.02 0.09 5.76
N VAL A 89 0.96 -0.57 6.91
CA VAL A 89 -0.01 -1.66 7.10
C VAL A 89 -1.44 -1.12 7.04
N LEU A 90 -1.73 0.04 7.64
CA LEU A 90 -3.01 0.71 7.50
C LEU A 90 -3.35 0.94 6.02
N ALA A 91 -2.42 1.49 5.22
CA ALA A 91 -2.63 1.73 3.80
C ALA A 91 -2.96 0.45 3.02
N ILE A 92 -2.24 -0.65 3.29
CA ILE A 92 -2.49 -1.95 2.69
C ILE A 92 -3.90 -2.43 3.04
N ARG A 93 -4.27 -2.36 4.33
CA ARG A 93 -5.57 -2.84 4.79
C ARG A 93 -6.74 -2.00 4.26
N LEU A 94 -6.56 -0.68 4.16
CA LEU A 94 -7.54 0.21 3.53
C LEU A 94 -7.73 -0.14 2.04
N TYR A 95 -6.65 -0.44 1.33
CA TYR A 95 -6.75 -0.91 -0.06
C TYR A 95 -7.56 -2.20 -0.17
N ASP A 96 -7.25 -3.18 0.67
CA ASP A 96 -7.88 -4.50 0.69
C ASP A 96 -9.39 -4.46 0.96
N VAL A 97 -9.86 -3.48 1.74
CA VAL A 97 -11.27 -3.30 2.06
C VAL A 97 -11.98 -2.26 1.15
N GLY A 98 -11.29 -1.79 0.11
CA GLY A 98 -11.86 -0.88 -0.90
C GLY A 98 -11.81 0.61 -0.56
N LEU A 99 -11.29 1.01 0.59
CA LEU A 99 -11.06 2.41 0.97
C LEU A 99 -9.77 2.93 0.32
N ARG A 100 -9.73 2.91 -1.02
CA ARG A 100 -8.50 3.06 -1.78
C ARG A 100 -7.95 4.48 -1.84
N ASP A 101 -8.78 5.50 -1.81
CA ASP A 101 -8.32 6.89 -1.74
C ASP A 101 -7.60 7.14 -0.40
N ASP A 102 -8.15 6.61 0.70
CA ASP A 102 -7.50 6.63 2.01
C ASP A 102 -6.20 5.81 2.01
N ALA A 103 -6.18 4.66 1.31
CA ALA A 103 -4.97 3.84 1.16
C ALA A 103 -3.84 4.63 0.49
N VAL A 104 -4.13 5.38 -0.58
CA VAL A 104 -3.15 6.24 -1.26
C VAL A 104 -2.63 7.32 -0.32
N PHE A 105 -3.53 7.97 0.42
CA PHE A 105 -3.17 9.02 1.38
C PHE A 105 -2.20 8.47 2.45
N TRP A 106 -2.57 7.38 3.12
CA TRP A 106 -1.77 6.81 4.19
C TRP A 106 -0.45 6.21 3.70
N TYR A 107 -0.41 5.67 2.50
CA TYR A 107 0.82 5.21 1.86
C TYR A 107 1.80 6.36 1.63
N TYR A 108 1.33 7.50 1.09
CA TYR A 108 2.17 8.68 0.87
C TYR A 108 2.61 9.31 2.20
N ALA A 109 1.72 9.42 3.17
CA ALA A 109 2.06 9.93 4.49
C ALA A 109 3.10 9.04 5.20
N ALA A 110 2.99 7.70 5.08
CA ALA A 110 3.98 6.76 5.61
C ALA A 110 5.35 6.94 4.96
N ARG A 111 5.41 7.06 3.63
CA ARG A 111 6.65 7.35 2.89
C ARG A 111 7.28 8.67 3.31
N ASN A 112 6.49 9.72 3.41
CA ASN A 112 6.96 11.04 3.84
C ASN A 112 7.54 10.98 5.26
N ARG A 113 6.85 10.31 6.19
CA ARG A 113 7.34 10.10 7.56
C ARG A 113 8.62 9.28 7.60
N PHE A 114 8.76 8.30 6.73
CA PHE A 114 9.99 7.51 6.61
C PHE A 114 11.16 8.34 6.05
N VAL A 115 10.93 9.23 5.08
CA VAL A 115 11.97 10.16 4.59
C VAL A 115 12.48 11.04 5.74
N THR A 116 11.59 11.60 6.56
CA THR A 116 12.03 12.38 7.73
C THR A 116 12.79 11.52 8.74
N ALA A 117 12.37 10.27 8.97
CA ALA A 117 13.07 9.34 9.85
C ALA A 117 14.50 9.04 9.34
N MET A 118 14.68 8.82 8.05
CA MET A 118 16.01 8.60 7.45
C MET A 118 16.96 9.81 7.60
N ARG A 119 16.46 11.02 7.86
CA ARG A 119 17.27 12.22 8.07
C ARG A 119 17.63 12.46 9.52
N VAL A 120 16.91 11.86 10.46
CA VAL A 120 17.11 12.08 11.89
C VAL A 120 17.66 10.85 12.61
N ALA A 121 17.06 9.68 12.39
CA ALA A 121 17.43 8.45 13.08
C ALA A 121 18.58 7.72 12.38
N ASP A 122 19.46 7.13 13.18
CA ASP A 122 20.43 6.14 12.69
C ASP A 122 19.73 4.78 12.51
N LEU A 123 19.04 4.62 11.38
CA LEU A 123 18.29 3.41 11.05
C LEU A 123 19.19 2.16 10.88
N LYS A 124 20.51 2.32 10.87
CA LYS A 124 21.49 1.22 10.86
C LYS A 124 21.89 0.79 12.26
N SER A 125 21.46 1.53 13.28
CA SER A 125 21.65 1.15 14.66
C SER A 125 21.02 -0.21 14.96
N ARG A 126 21.72 -1.03 15.75
CA ARG A 126 21.21 -2.34 16.20
C ARG A 126 19.89 -2.21 16.94
N ASP A 127 19.68 -1.12 17.66
CA ASP A 127 18.46 -0.88 18.47
C ASP A 127 17.21 -0.66 17.62
N LEU A 128 17.39 -0.27 16.33
CA LEU A 128 16.27 -0.11 15.38
C LEU A 128 16.08 -1.34 14.48
N GLY A 129 16.91 -2.37 14.66
CA GLY A 129 16.76 -3.65 13.96
C GLY A 129 16.75 -3.52 12.44
N ASN A 130 15.69 -4.07 11.80
CA ASN A 130 15.53 -4.08 10.34
C ASN A 130 14.54 -3.02 9.82
N VAL A 131 14.28 -1.97 10.58
CA VAL A 131 13.27 -0.92 10.24
C VAL A 131 13.50 -0.34 8.84
N GLU A 132 14.75 -0.03 8.50
CA GLU A 132 15.08 0.55 7.18
C GLU A 132 14.71 -0.42 6.05
N GLN A 133 15.11 -1.69 6.18
CA GLN A 133 14.83 -2.70 5.17
C GLN A 133 13.33 -2.98 5.07
N ALA A 134 12.66 -3.16 6.20
CA ALA A 134 11.22 -3.40 6.22
C ALA A 134 10.42 -2.27 5.55
N MET A 135 10.80 -1.01 5.79
CA MET A 135 10.14 0.12 5.12
C MET A 135 10.39 0.14 3.61
N LYS A 136 11.61 -0.20 3.16
CA LYS A 136 11.92 -0.34 1.74
C LYS A 136 11.09 -1.47 1.10
N ASP A 137 10.95 -2.60 1.79
CA ASP A 137 10.17 -3.74 1.33
C ASP A 137 8.68 -3.37 1.23
N PHE A 138 8.12 -2.69 2.22
CA PHE A 138 6.75 -2.16 2.14
C PHE A 138 6.54 -1.26 0.93
N VAL A 139 7.45 -0.30 0.71
CA VAL A 139 7.37 0.63 -0.43
C VAL A 139 7.45 -0.12 -1.76
N TYR A 140 8.37 -1.06 -1.88
CA TYR A 140 8.59 -1.83 -3.09
C TYR A 140 7.43 -2.79 -3.41
N LEU A 141 6.94 -3.51 -2.41
CA LEU A 141 5.94 -4.56 -2.59
C LEU A 141 4.50 -4.01 -2.68
N ALA A 142 4.14 -3.01 -1.86
CA ALA A 142 2.79 -2.44 -1.88
C ALA A 142 2.63 -1.32 -2.93
N GLY A 143 3.72 -0.66 -3.28
CA GLY A 143 3.73 0.49 -4.20
C GLY A 143 3.07 0.23 -5.55
N PRO A 144 3.31 -0.88 -6.24
CA PRO A 144 2.69 -1.18 -7.53
C PRO A 144 1.16 -1.17 -7.49
N ALA A 145 0.54 -1.75 -6.47
CA ALA A 145 -0.92 -1.77 -6.34
C ALA A 145 -1.48 -0.39 -5.99
N ILE A 146 -0.90 0.27 -4.98
CA ILE A 146 -1.41 1.57 -4.49
C ILE A 146 -1.20 2.67 -5.54
N ASN A 147 -0.01 2.77 -6.14
CA ASN A 147 0.24 3.73 -7.23
C ASN A 147 -0.52 3.34 -8.50
N GLY A 148 -0.67 2.05 -8.80
CA GLY A 148 -1.49 1.57 -9.90
C GLY A 148 -2.90 2.15 -9.84
N TYR A 149 -3.53 2.13 -8.67
CA TYR A 149 -4.82 2.77 -8.42
C TYR A 149 -4.74 4.30 -8.40
N ALA A 150 -3.77 4.88 -7.72
CA ALA A 150 -3.65 6.33 -7.59
C ALA A 150 -3.62 7.04 -8.95
N PHE A 151 -2.92 6.47 -9.92
CA PHE A 151 -2.81 7.03 -11.27
C PHE A 151 -3.97 6.68 -12.23
N CYS A 152 -5.06 6.10 -11.72
CA CYS A 152 -6.33 6.04 -12.47
C CYS A 152 -6.94 7.43 -12.68
N ASP A 153 -6.63 8.36 -11.77
CA ASP A 153 -7.03 9.77 -11.84
C ASP A 153 -5.84 10.63 -11.38
N ILE A 154 -5.13 11.23 -12.34
CA ILE A 154 -3.91 12.01 -12.08
C ILE A 154 -4.21 13.23 -11.21
N GLU A 155 -5.34 13.92 -11.43
CA GLU A 155 -5.66 15.12 -10.66
C GLU A 155 -6.00 14.76 -9.20
N LYS A 156 -6.74 13.68 -8.99
CA LYS A 156 -7.00 13.14 -7.66
C LYS A 156 -5.68 12.71 -6.99
N GLN A 157 -4.81 12.01 -7.71
CA GLN A 157 -3.50 11.59 -7.17
C GLN A 157 -2.68 12.78 -6.69
N LYS A 158 -2.60 13.86 -7.49
CA LYS A 158 -1.90 15.11 -7.12
C LYS A 158 -2.50 15.72 -5.84
N ALA A 159 -3.83 15.79 -5.76
CA ALA A 159 -4.52 16.33 -4.58
C ALA A 159 -4.23 15.48 -3.33
N ILE A 160 -4.29 14.16 -3.42
CA ILE A 160 -4.00 13.25 -2.29
C ILE A 160 -2.53 13.38 -1.87
N ALA A 161 -1.58 13.42 -2.81
CA ALA A 161 -0.16 13.56 -2.51
C ALA A 161 0.14 14.87 -1.78
N LYS A 162 -0.44 15.98 -2.23
CA LYS A 162 -0.33 17.29 -1.57
C LYS A 162 -0.92 17.27 -0.16
N ASN A 163 -2.09 16.65 0.03
CA ASN A 163 -2.73 16.54 1.33
C ASN A 163 -1.91 15.66 2.28
N ALA A 164 -1.33 14.55 1.80
CA ALA A 164 -0.47 13.68 2.60
C ALA A 164 0.81 14.39 3.03
N LEU A 165 1.43 15.20 2.15
CA LEU A 165 2.57 16.04 2.51
C LEU A 165 2.20 17.07 3.56
N LYS A 166 1.10 17.80 3.35
CA LYS A 166 0.61 18.80 4.32
C LYS A 166 0.37 18.14 5.68
N TRP A 167 -0.33 17.01 5.70
CA TRP A 167 -0.59 16.27 6.93
C TRP A 167 0.71 15.85 7.63
N THR A 168 1.72 15.36 6.89
CA THR A 168 3.02 14.98 7.46
C THR A 168 3.75 16.17 8.12
N ILE A 169 3.62 17.36 7.55
CA ILE A 169 4.22 18.60 8.10
C ILE A 169 3.46 19.07 9.34
N ASP A 170 2.13 19.04 9.30
CA ASP A 170 1.26 19.45 10.41
C ASP A 170 1.33 18.48 11.60
N HIS A 171 1.64 17.19 11.33
CA HIS A 171 1.74 16.11 12.33
C HIS A 171 3.14 15.47 12.30
N PRO A 172 4.16 16.21 12.75
CA PRO A 172 5.54 15.75 12.72
C PRO A 172 5.75 14.51 13.59
N TYR A 173 6.59 13.59 13.16
CA TYR A 173 6.95 12.38 13.93
C TYR A 173 7.92 12.75 15.06
N THR A 174 7.39 13.34 16.13
CA THR A 174 8.17 13.93 17.23
C THR A 174 8.95 12.90 18.03
N THR A 175 8.58 11.62 18.00
CA THR A 175 9.35 10.51 18.59
C THR A 175 10.83 10.52 18.12
N LEU A 176 11.11 10.99 16.91
CA LEU A 176 12.49 11.12 16.40
C LEU A 176 13.34 12.13 17.19
N LEU A 177 12.70 13.01 17.95
CA LEU A 177 13.39 14.00 18.79
C LEU A 177 13.72 13.45 20.19
N ASP A 178 13.19 12.28 20.55
CA ASP A 178 13.49 11.62 21.83
C ASP A 178 14.99 11.24 21.89
N PRO A 179 15.72 11.65 22.95
CA PRO A 179 17.12 11.26 23.13
C PRO A 179 17.37 9.74 23.13
N ALA A 180 16.39 8.94 23.49
CA ALA A 180 16.50 7.47 23.51
C ALA A 180 16.54 6.87 22.09
N VAL A 181 16.06 7.58 21.06
CA VAL A 181 16.11 7.11 19.67
C VAL A 181 17.54 7.32 19.13
N PRO A 182 18.23 6.27 18.62
CA PRO A 182 19.52 6.43 17.95
C PRO A 182 19.41 7.44 16.81
N ALA A 183 20.35 8.40 16.74
CA ALA A 183 20.27 9.50 15.78
C ALA A 183 21.55 9.64 14.97
N LEU A 184 21.39 10.16 13.76
CA LEU A 184 22.49 10.60 12.93
C LEU A 184 23.24 11.78 13.59
N PRO A 185 24.52 11.99 13.28
CA PRO A 185 25.28 13.13 13.78
C PRO A 185 24.63 14.47 13.48
N GLY A 186 24.81 15.44 14.40
CA GLY A 186 24.32 16.81 14.28
C GLY A 186 23.05 17.10 15.10
N ASP A 187 22.50 18.29 14.91
CA ASP A 187 21.28 18.71 15.59
C ASP A 187 20.04 18.03 15.01
N ARG A 188 19.28 17.30 15.83
CA ARG A 188 18.09 16.53 15.42
C ARG A 188 17.00 17.43 14.81
N LYS A 189 16.77 18.61 15.37
CA LYS A 189 15.75 19.55 14.85
C LYS A 189 16.17 20.08 13.50
N GLN A 190 17.47 20.33 13.30
CA GLN A 190 17.98 20.77 12.00
C GLN A 190 17.84 19.63 10.96
N ASN A 191 18.19 18.40 11.33
CA ASN A 191 18.06 17.23 10.47
C ASN A 191 16.57 16.99 10.12
N PHE A 192 15.66 17.18 11.06
CA PHE A 192 14.21 17.09 10.83
C PHE A 192 13.73 18.12 9.79
N ARG A 193 14.16 19.41 9.94
CA ARG A 193 13.86 20.44 8.94
C ARG A 193 14.41 20.13 7.56
N LYS A 194 15.63 19.56 7.47
CA LYS A 194 16.17 19.09 6.17
C LYS A 194 15.28 18.03 5.53
N GLY A 195 14.75 17.09 6.31
CA GLY A 195 13.80 16.08 5.82
C GLY A 195 12.54 16.71 5.25
N PHE A 196 11.96 17.70 5.89
CA PHE A 196 10.79 18.40 5.35
C PHE A 196 11.09 19.20 4.08
N ASN A 197 12.25 19.87 4.02
CA ASN A 197 12.63 20.60 2.81
C ASN A 197 12.78 19.64 1.62
N GLU A 198 13.40 18.48 1.83
CA GLU A 198 13.51 17.44 0.81
C GLU A 198 12.16 16.96 0.31
N LEU A 199 11.20 16.70 1.22
CA LEU A 199 9.84 16.32 0.83
C LEU A 199 9.14 17.39 -0.01
N MET A 200 9.29 18.66 0.35
CA MET A 200 8.72 19.78 -0.43
C MET A 200 9.35 19.88 -1.83
N GLU A 201 10.68 19.68 -1.93
CA GLU A 201 11.39 19.66 -3.21
C GLU A 201 10.95 18.47 -4.09
N GLU A 202 10.80 17.28 -3.50
CA GLU A 202 10.31 16.10 -4.22
C GLU A 202 8.88 16.28 -4.71
N GLN A 203 8.00 16.86 -3.89
CA GLN A 203 6.63 17.19 -4.29
C GLN A 203 6.62 18.18 -5.46
N ALA A 204 7.42 19.24 -5.39
CA ALA A 204 7.52 20.22 -6.48
C ALA A 204 8.02 19.59 -7.79
N LYS A 205 9.00 18.69 -7.73
CA LYS A 205 9.48 17.92 -8.89
C LYS A 205 8.39 17.04 -9.47
N ALA A 206 7.63 16.33 -8.63
CA ALA A 206 6.52 15.48 -9.07
C ALA A 206 5.40 16.32 -9.74
N GLU A 207 5.05 17.47 -9.17
CA GLU A 207 4.07 18.38 -9.76
C GLU A 207 4.53 18.93 -11.11
N ALA A 208 5.79 19.35 -11.22
CA ALA A 208 6.38 19.81 -12.49
C ALA A 208 6.41 18.68 -13.55
N TYR A 209 6.73 17.45 -13.15
CA TYR A 209 6.69 16.29 -14.03
C TYR A 209 5.28 16.05 -14.60
N LEU A 210 4.25 16.09 -13.75
CA LEU A 210 2.86 15.86 -14.13
C LEU A 210 2.19 17.09 -14.79
N ALA A 211 2.78 18.28 -14.70
CA ALA A 211 2.35 19.45 -15.47
C ALA A 211 2.78 19.38 -16.93
N ASN A 212 3.78 18.57 -17.27
CA ASN A 212 4.24 18.36 -18.64
C ASN A 212 3.37 17.34 -19.36
N MET A 213 2.63 17.77 -20.37
CA MET A 213 1.72 16.91 -21.16
C MET A 213 2.44 15.72 -21.80
N ALA A 214 3.69 15.88 -22.27
CA ALA A 214 4.45 14.78 -22.85
C ALA A 214 4.71 13.66 -21.83
N ASN A 215 5.00 14.01 -20.57
CA ASN A 215 5.17 13.04 -19.50
C ASN A 215 3.86 12.34 -19.16
N VAL A 216 2.74 13.08 -19.14
CA VAL A 216 1.41 12.51 -18.89
C VAL A 216 1.03 11.52 -19.98
N GLU A 217 1.26 11.86 -21.24
CA GLU A 217 0.97 10.93 -22.36
C GLU A 217 1.89 9.70 -22.35
N ALA A 218 3.17 9.87 -22.01
CA ALA A 218 4.09 8.74 -21.82
C ALA A 218 3.63 7.82 -20.67
N LEU A 219 3.16 8.39 -19.54
CA LEU A 219 2.58 7.64 -18.44
C LEU A 219 1.34 6.85 -18.87
N LYS A 220 0.40 7.51 -19.55
CA LYS A 220 -0.83 6.85 -20.07
C LYS A 220 -0.50 5.74 -21.07
N LYS A 221 0.49 5.95 -21.94
CA LYS A 221 0.94 4.92 -22.88
C LYS A 221 1.45 3.68 -22.14
N ARG A 222 2.36 3.85 -21.17
CA ARG A 222 2.88 2.76 -20.34
C ARG A 222 1.77 2.02 -19.60
N ARG A 223 0.82 2.74 -19.02
CA ARG A 223 -0.33 2.15 -18.32
C ARG A 223 -1.16 1.24 -19.26
N ARG A 224 -1.36 1.64 -20.52
CA ARG A 224 -2.04 0.80 -21.52
C ARG A 224 -1.23 -0.44 -21.87
N GLU A 225 0.09 -0.31 -22.02
CA GLU A 225 1.01 -1.43 -22.32
C GLU A 225 1.03 -2.47 -21.18
N ASP A 226 0.88 -2.02 -19.94
CA ASP A 226 0.88 -2.85 -18.72
C ASP A 226 -0.51 -3.33 -18.31
N ASP A 227 -1.57 -3.04 -19.05
CA ASP A 227 -2.98 -3.28 -18.67
C ASP A 227 -3.36 -2.71 -17.29
N ALA A 228 -2.71 -1.62 -16.89
CA ALA A 228 -2.82 -1.08 -15.56
C ALA A 228 -4.25 -0.63 -15.22
N ASP A 229 -4.99 -0.11 -16.19
CA ASP A 229 -6.36 0.36 -15.97
C ASP A 229 -7.31 -0.80 -15.67
N VAL A 230 -7.13 -1.95 -16.35
CA VAL A 230 -7.89 -3.18 -16.05
C VAL A 230 -7.55 -3.73 -14.67
N LYS A 231 -6.25 -3.72 -14.31
CA LYS A 231 -5.76 -4.25 -13.04
C LYS A 231 -6.17 -3.40 -11.84
N TYR A 232 -6.18 -2.07 -11.97
CA TYR A 232 -6.26 -1.18 -10.81
C TYR A 232 -7.44 -0.21 -10.82
N CYS A 233 -8.01 0.19 -11.99
CA CYS A 233 -9.01 1.25 -12.08
C CYS A 233 -10.47 0.76 -12.05
N TRP A 234 -10.72 -0.37 -11.43
CA TRP A 234 -12.07 -0.90 -11.25
C TRP A 234 -12.72 -0.38 -9.96
N LYS A 235 -14.05 -0.30 -9.94
CA LYS A 235 -14.85 0.05 -8.76
C LYS A 235 -15.36 -1.24 -8.08
N MET A 236 -15.38 -1.23 -6.75
CA MET A 236 -16.04 -2.26 -5.95
C MET A 236 -17.55 -2.05 -5.98
#